data_c254c50b893550d160bd11ef478a3c95
#
_entry.id   c254c50b893550d160bd11ef478a3c95
#
_cell.length_a   1.000
_cell.length_b   1.000
_cell.length_c   1.000
_cell.angle_alpha   90.00
_cell.angle_beta   90.00
_cell.angle_gamma   90.00
#
_symmetry.space_group_name_H-M   'P 1'
#
loop_
_entity.id
_entity.type
_entity.pdbx_description
1 polymer ?
#
loop_
_entity_poly.entity_id
_entity_poly.type
_entity_poly.pdbx_seq_one_letter_code
_entity_poly.pdbx_strand_id
1 'polypeptide(L)'
;MELKIQNITKRYRDKTAVDDVSITLTPGVWGLLGANGAGKTTLMRMLAGILRPSSGRILCDGVEIGTLGAAYREKLGYLPQEFGFYPEFTVQDYLEYMAALKGLPRTEAARQIDTLLERVSLTEVRRKKIIKLSGGMKRRVGIAQALLNDPEILILDEPTAGLDPGERVRFRNLLSEFAQERIVLISTHIVSDVEYIAAENAVMKAGKIIAQDTTEGLVKQIEAKVWQGNIPMEQLSRWEYRLRVVNLRNEPDGTVTLRYLADAPQLPDSVPAQPRLEDLYLWLFPEEMEEAK
;
A
#
# COMPACT_ATOMS: atom_id res chain seq x y z
N MET A 1 3.13 -18.07 -11.41
CA MET A 1 3.97 -17.12 -10.63
C MET A 1 3.57 -17.17 -9.17
N GLU A 2 4.53 -17.41 -8.27
CA GLU A 2 4.33 -17.40 -6.82
C GLU A 2 5.55 -16.77 -6.15
N LEU A 3 5.33 -15.84 -5.22
CA LEU A 3 6.38 -15.31 -4.36
C LEU A 3 6.12 -15.74 -2.91
N LYS A 4 6.90 -16.69 -2.41
CA LYS A 4 6.70 -17.30 -1.10
C LYS A 4 7.72 -16.82 -0.09
N ILE A 5 7.23 -16.25 0.98
CA ILE A 5 8.01 -15.78 2.13
C ILE A 5 7.91 -16.84 3.23
N GLN A 6 9.05 -17.33 3.73
CA GLN A 6 9.11 -18.40 4.73
C GLN A 6 9.93 -17.97 5.94
N ASN A 7 9.25 -17.77 7.07
CA ASN A 7 9.83 -17.48 8.40
C ASN A 7 10.87 -16.35 8.37
N ILE A 8 10.56 -15.29 7.59
CA ILE A 8 11.45 -14.16 7.41
C ILE A 8 11.54 -13.33 8.68
N THR A 9 12.77 -13.14 9.15
CA THR A 9 13.07 -12.25 10.27
C THR A 9 14.15 -11.25 9.88
N LYS A 10 13.99 -9.99 10.30
CA LYS A 10 15.02 -8.96 10.18
C LYS A 10 15.28 -8.29 11.51
N ARG A 11 16.51 -8.40 12.00
CA ARG A 11 16.97 -7.77 13.24
C ARG A 11 18.01 -6.69 12.92
N TYR A 12 17.87 -5.56 13.60
CA TYR A 12 18.83 -4.47 13.61
C TYR A 12 19.28 -4.23 15.05
N ARG A 13 20.49 -4.63 15.42
CA ARG A 13 21.00 -4.53 16.79
C ARG A 13 19.90 -4.92 17.82
N ASP A 14 19.28 -3.94 18.44
CA ASP A 14 18.29 -4.16 19.53
C ASP A 14 16.84 -4.22 19.06
N LYS A 15 16.56 -4.00 17.77
CA LYS A 15 15.21 -3.97 17.21
C LYS A 15 14.97 -5.09 16.20
N THR A 16 13.93 -5.89 16.42
CA THR A 16 13.39 -6.79 15.41
C THR A 16 12.36 -6.02 14.59
N ALA A 17 12.69 -5.73 13.33
CA ALA A 17 11.83 -4.95 12.45
C ALA A 17 10.82 -5.82 11.68
N VAL A 18 11.16 -7.08 11.42
CA VAL A 18 10.28 -8.11 10.85
C VAL A 18 10.54 -9.38 11.66
N ASP A 19 9.50 -10.03 12.13
CA ASP A 19 9.57 -11.14 13.08
C ASP A 19 8.72 -12.32 12.60
N ASP A 20 9.38 -13.35 12.10
CA ASP A 20 8.80 -14.64 11.70
C ASP A 20 7.64 -14.53 10.71
N VAL A 21 7.79 -13.70 9.69
CA VAL A 21 6.76 -13.49 8.67
C VAL A 21 6.78 -14.61 7.65
N SER A 22 5.61 -15.22 7.45
CA SER A 22 5.36 -16.21 6.38
C SER A 22 4.08 -15.82 5.63
N ILE A 23 4.18 -15.64 4.31
CA ILE A 23 3.08 -15.28 3.41
C ILE A 23 3.40 -15.76 1.99
N THR A 24 2.39 -16.16 1.25
CA THR A 24 2.51 -16.52 -0.16
C THR A 24 1.72 -15.52 -1.00
N LEU A 25 2.40 -14.82 -1.89
CA LEU A 25 1.80 -13.88 -2.83
C LEU A 25 1.59 -14.58 -4.18
N THR A 26 0.39 -14.47 -4.71
CA THR A 26 -0.05 -14.98 -6.01
C THR A 26 -0.45 -13.81 -6.93
N PRO A 27 -0.67 -14.01 -8.24
CA PRO A 27 -1.14 -12.95 -9.12
C PRO A 27 -2.38 -12.25 -8.58
N GLY A 28 -2.40 -10.93 -8.71
CA GLY A 28 -3.40 -10.03 -8.17
C GLY A 28 -2.79 -8.89 -7.38
N VAL A 29 -3.65 -8.01 -6.89
CA VAL A 29 -3.24 -6.90 -6.00
C VAL A 29 -3.31 -7.36 -4.55
N TRP A 30 -2.20 -7.21 -3.84
CA TRP A 30 -2.03 -7.47 -2.41
C TRP A 30 -1.83 -6.16 -1.65
N GLY A 31 -2.65 -5.92 -0.65
CA GLY A 31 -2.48 -4.82 0.30
C GLY A 31 -1.62 -5.25 1.49
N LEU A 32 -0.57 -4.49 1.80
CA LEU A 32 0.20 -4.62 3.06
C LEU A 32 -0.12 -3.41 3.95
N LEU A 33 -1.08 -3.60 4.84
CA LEU A 33 -1.58 -2.58 5.75
C LEU A 33 -0.81 -2.58 7.06
N GLY A 34 -0.68 -1.43 7.69
CA GLY A 34 -0.08 -1.30 9.02
C GLY A 34 0.39 0.11 9.32
N ALA A 35 0.49 0.44 10.60
CA ALA A 35 0.97 1.71 11.09
C ALA A 35 2.41 2.03 10.65
N ASN A 36 2.82 3.28 10.80
CA ASN A 36 4.20 3.67 10.61
C ASN A 36 5.11 2.92 11.58
N GLY A 37 6.22 2.38 11.09
CA GLY A 37 7.12 1.56 11.90
C GLY A 37 6.70 0.11 12.09
N ALA A 38 5.58 -0.36 11.53
CA ALA A 38 5.14 -1.76 11.60
C ALA A 38 6.10 -2.77 10.94
N GLY A 39 7.03 -2.30 10.08
CA GLY A 39 8.00 -3.15 9.39
C GLY A 39 7.77 -3.30 7.89
N LYS A 40 6.72 -2.69 7.32
CA LYS A 40 6.32 -2.79 5.89
C LYS A 40 7.49 -2.52 4.93
N THR A 41 8.11 -1.34 5.02
CA THR A 41 9.26 -0.96 4.17
C THR A 41 10.43 -1.94 4.30
N THR A 42 10.69 -2.45 5.52
CA THR A 42 11.74 -3.45 5.75
C THR A 42 11.43 -4.76 5.03
N LEU A 43 10.19 -5.24 5.12
CA LEU A 43 9.74 -6.44 4.40
C LEU A 43 9.85 -6.22 2.88
N MET A 44 9.35 -5.11 2.37
CA MET A 44 9.40 -4.79 0.93
C MET A 44 10.83 -4.71 0.40
N ARG A 45 11.77 -4.11 1.15
CA ARG A 45 13.20 -4.08 0.77
C ARG A 45 13.82 -5.48 0.72
N MET A 46 13.38 -6.41 1.58
CA MET A 46 13.83 -7.80 1.50
C MET A 46 13.26 -8.49 0.26
N LEU A 47 11.98 -8.29 -0.03
CA LEU A 47 11.33 -8.81 -1.25
C LEU A 47 11.95 -8.22 -2.52
N ALA A 48 12.34 -6.94 -2.50
CA ALA A 48 13.04 -6.30 -3.61
C ALA A 48 14.52 -6.76 -3.77
N GLY A 49 15.02 -7.65 -2.89
CA GLY A 49 16.39 -8.13 -2.92
C GLY A 49 17.44 -7.09 -2.53
N ILE A 50 17.03 -5.93 -2.00
CA ILE A 50 17.91 -4.83 -1.56
C ILE A 50 18.47 -5.11 -0.17
N LEU A 51 17.69 -5.78 0.66
CA LEU A 51 18.02 -6.08 2.05
C LEU A 51 18.00 -7.59 2.27
N ARG A 52 19.09 -8.14 2.84
CA ARG A 52 19.11 -9.55 3.22
C ARG A 52 18.35 -9.76 4.54
N PRO A 53 17.50 -10.80 4.64
CA PRO A 53 16.92 -11.22 5.90
C PRO A 53 18.01 -11.67 6.89
N SER A 54 17.70 -11.63 8.19
CA SER A 54 18.56 -12.22 9.24
C SER A 54 18.36 -13.72 9.33
N SER A 55 17.14 -14.21 9.05
CA SER A 55 16.78 -15.63 8.93
C SER A 55 15.57 -15.79 8.03
N GLY A 56 15.27 -17.03 7.64
CA GLY A 56 14.21 -17.36 6.68
C GLY A 56 14.65 -17.20 5.23
N ARG A 57 13.75 -17.39 4.29
CA ARG A 57 14.04 -17.31 2.85
C ARG A 57 12.84 -16.80 2.05
N ILE A 58 13.12 -16.26 0.89
CA ILE A 58 12.14 -15.79 -0.09
C ILE A 58 12.33 -16.60 -1.36
N LEU A 59 11.27 -17.22 -1.84
CA LEU A 59 11.28 -18.07 -3.01
C LEU A 59 10.39 -17.44 -4.10
N CYS A 60 10.90 -17.38 -5.32
CA CYS A 60 10.15 -17.05 -6.52
C CYS A 60 10.01 -18.33 -7.34
N ASP A 61 8.78 -18.81 -7.53
CA ASP A 61 8.47 -20.08 -8.19
C ASP A 61 9.32 -21.26 -7.65
N GLY A 62 9.47 -21.32 -6.32
CA GLY A 62 10.20 -22.38 -5.63
C GLY A 62 11.73 -22.19 -5.55
N VAL A 63 12.32 -21.18 -6.24
CA VAL A 63 13.75 -20.90 -6.23
C VAL A 63 14.05 -19.67 -5.38
N GLU A 64 15.07 -19.75 -4.53
CA GLU A 64 15.46 -18.64 -3.67
C GLU A 64 15.90 -17.42 -4.48
N ILE A 65 15.34 -16.23 -4.16
CA ILE A 65 15.62 -14.99 -4.93
C ILE A 65 17.09 -14.61 -4.94
N GLY A 66 17.85 -14.97 -3.90
CA GLY A 66 19.31 -14.78 -3.83
C GLY A 66 20.04 -15.61 -4.88
N THR A 67 19.58 -16.82 -5.15
CA THR A 67 20.12 -17.72 -6.18
C THR A 67 19.78 -17.24 -7.59
N LEU A 68 18.54 -16.75 -7.79
CA LEU A 68 18.11 -16.20 -9.08
C LEU A 68 18.89 -14.93 -9.47
N GLY A 69 19.28 -14.11 -8.50
CA GLY A 69 20.13 -12.94 -8.70
C GLY A 69 19.61 -11.97 -9.75
N ALA A 70 20.25 -11.88 -10.92
CA ALA A 70 19.85 -10.98 -12.01
C ALA A 70 18.48 -11.35 -12.59
N ALA A 71 18.21 -12.64 -12.79
CA ALA A 71 16.94 -13.12 -13.33
C ALA A 71 15.72 -12.74 -12.45
N TYR A 72 15.89 -12.67 -11.14
CA TYR A 72 14.85 -12.14 -10.26
C TYR A 72 14.63 -10.64 -10.47
N ARG A 73 15.73 -9.85 -10.59
CA ARG A 73 15.64 -8.40 -10.79
C ARG A 73 15.01 -8.02 -12.13
N GLU A 74 15.18 -8.83 -13.16
CA GLU A 74 14.50 -8.66 -14.46
C GLU A 74 12.98 -8.76 -14.35
N LYS A 75 12.50 -9.63 -13.45
CA LYS A 75 11.06 -9.81 -13.18
C LYS A 75 10.47 -8.74 -12.26
N LEU A 76 11.31 -7.88 -11.65
CA LEU A 76 10.92 -7.00 -10.57
C LEU A 76 10.80 -5.54 -11.00
N GLY A 77 9.67 -4.92 -10.66
CA GLY A 77 9.49 -3.48 -10.56
C GLY A 77 9.43 -3.06 -9.09
N TYR A 78 10.20 -2.06 -8.71
CA TYR A 78 10.20 -1.55 -7.34
C TYR A 78 10.12 -0.04 -7.28
N LEU A 79 9.15 0.47 -6.51
CA LEU A 79 9.03 1.87 -6.14
C LEU A 79 9.20 1.99 -4.62
N PRO A 80 10.32 2.52 -4.12
CA PRO A 80 10.49 2.79 -2.69
C PRO A 80 9.64 3.98 -2.24
N GLN A 81 9.42 4.09 -0.93
CA GLN A 81 8.72 5.22 -0.32
C GLN A 81 9.39 6.55 -0.67
N GLU A 82 10.72 6.61 -0.53
CA GLU A 82 11.56 7.69 -1.02
C GLU A 82 12.44 7.18 -2.15
N PHE A 83 12.34 7.78 -3.31
CA PHE A 83 13.20 7.43 -4.43
C PHE A 83 13.97 8.66 -4.91
N GLY A 84 15.24 8.44 -5.15
CA GLY A 84 16.13 9.46 -5.71
C GLY A 84 15.92 9.59 -7.23
N PHE A 85 16.03 10.81 -7.71
CA PHE A 85 16.11 11.12 -9.12
C PHE A 85 17.18 12.17 -9.36
N TYR A 86 17.64 12.26 -10.60
CA TYR A 86 18.58 13.31 -11.00
C TYR A 86 17.79 14.59 -11.29
N PRO A 87 17.91 15.64 -10.45
CA PRO A 87 17.03 16.83 -10.53
C PRO A 87 17.08 17.54 -11.88
N GLU A 88 18.26 17.52 -12.53
CA GLU A 88 18.51 18.19 -13.79
C GLU A 88 18.09 17.39 -15.02
N PHE A 89 17.81 16.09 -14.87
CA PHE A 89 17.29 15.28 -15.97
C PHE A 89 15.87 15.71 -16.31
N THR A 90 15.53 15.65 -17.59
CA THR A 90 14.11 15.65 -17.99
C THR A 90 13.47 14.33 -17.61
N VAL A 91 12.14 14.26 -17.62
CA VAL A 91 11.41 13.01 -17.39
C VAL A 91 11.88 11.94 -18.37
N GLN A 92 12.04 12.30 -19.64
CA GLN A 92 12.52 11.40 -20.68
C GLN A 92 13.94 10.92 -20.40
N ASP A 93 14.89 11.82 -20.17
CA ASP A 93 16.30 11.46 -19.89
C ASP A 93 16.40 10.49 -18.72
N TYR A 94 15.58 10.72 -17.68
CA TYR A 94 15.55 9.84 -16.50
C TYR A 94 15.04 8.44 -16.85
N LEU A 95 13.93 8.35 -17.58
CA LEU A 95 13.37 7.04 -17.97
C LEU A 95 14.28 6.31 -18.95
N GLU A 96 14.92 7.01 -19.90
CA GLU A 96 15.93 6.42 -20.80
C GLU A 96 17.14 5.89 -20.02
N TYR A 97 17.62 6.67 -19.03
CA TYR A 97 18.71 6.23 -18.16
C TYR A 97 18.33 4.99 -17.35
N MET A 98 17.13 4.96 -16.77
CA MET A 98 16.64 3.80 -16.01
C MET A 98 16.43 2.57 -16.90
N ALA A 99 15.94 2.75 -18.14
CA ALA A 99 15.82 1.69 -19.12
C ALA A 99 17.18 1.08 -19.48
N ALA A 100 18.20 1.94 -19.68
CA ALA A 100 19.57 1.48 -19.93
C ALA A 100 20.17 0.70 -18.75
N LEU A 101 19.92 1.11 -17.50
CA LEU A 101 20.33 0.38 -16.30
C LEU A 101 19.65 -0.99 -16.19
N LYS A 102 18.42 -1.11 -16.70
CA LYS A 102 17.66 -2.37 -16.78
C LYS A 102 18.06 -3.24 -17.99
N GLY A 103 18.98 -2.76 -18.84
CA GLY A 103 19.45 -3.51 -20.02
C GLY A 103 18.49 -3.50 -21.21
N LEU A 104 17.48 -2.61 -21.21
CA LEU A 104 16.52 -2.53 -22.30
C LEU A 104 17.19 -1.97 -23.58
N PRO A 105 16.98 -2.61 -24.76
CA PRO A 105 17.41 -2.06 -26.04
C PRO A 105 16.77 -0.70 -26.31
N ARG A 106 17.49 0.23 -26.94
CA ARG A 106 17.01 1.62 -27.16
C ARG A 106 15.64 1.71 -27.85
N THR A 107 15.40 0.87 -28.84
CA THR A 107 14.13 0.84 -29.58
C THR A 107 12.97 0.38 -28.72
N GLU A 108 13.19 -0.62 -27.89
CA GLU A 108 12.19 -1.13 -26.93
C GLU A 108 11.96 -0.12 -25.81
N ALA A 109 13.03 0.46 -25.26
CA ALA A 109 12.95 1.50 -24.24
C ALA A 109 12.11 2.69 -24.71
N ALA A 110 12.35 3.19 -25.94
CA ALA A 110 11.58 4.31 -26.49
C ALA A 110 10.08 3.99 -26.57
N ARG A 111 9.72 2.80 -27.07
CA ARG A 111 8.33 2.35 -27.19
C ARG A 111 7.66 2.24 -25.81
N GLN A 112 8.33 1.62 -24.86
CA GLN A 112 7.79 1.47 -23.50
C GLN A 112 7.66 2.80 -22.78
N ILE A 113 8.63 3.71 -22.92
CA ILE A 113 8.59 5.04 -22.32
C ILE A 113 7.39 5.84 -22.87
N ASP A 114 7.14 5.82 -24.18
CA ASP A 114 6.00 6.51 -24.79
C ASP A 114 4.68 6.00 -24.21
N THR A 115 4.49 4.67 -24.18
CA THR A 115 3.30 4.04 -23.58
C THR A 115 3.13 4.37 -22.09
N LEU A 116 4.21 4.30 -21.33
CA LEU A 116 4.15 4.57 -19.89
C LEU A 116 3.87 6.04 -19.58
N LEU A 117 4.48 6.97 -20.32
CA LEU A 117 4.20 8.41 -20.17
C LEU A 117 2.74 8.75 -20.42
N GLU A 118 2.10 8.09 -21.40
CA GLU A 118 0.67 8.23 -21.66
C GLU A 118 -0.15 7.68 -20.48
N ARG A 119 0.12 6.43 -20.04
CA ARG A 119 -0.59 5.78 -18.94
C ARG A 119 -0.52 6.55 -17.62
N VAL A 120 0.63 7.16 -17.32
CA VAL A 120 0.81 7.98 -16.10
C VAL A 120 0.51 9.47 -16.33
N SER A 121 -0.01 9.87 -17.50
CA SER A 121 -0.37 11.26 -17.86
C SER A 121 0.79 12.25 -17.67
N LEU A 122 1.96 11.91 -18.21
CA LEU A 122 3.17 12.75 -18.18
C LEU A 122 3.70 13.12 -19.59
N THR A 123 2.99 12.79 -20.65
CA THR A 123 3.41 13.04 -22.05
C THR A 123 3.75 14.52 -22.27
N GLU A 124 2.90 15.44 -21.82
CA GLU A 124 3.07 16.88 -21.99
C GLU A 124 4.29 17.47 -21.26
N VAL A 125 4.75 16.76 -20.23
CA VAL A 125 5.88 17.20 -19.39
C VAL A 125 7.14 16.37 -19.61
N ARG A 126 7.17 15.51 -20.64
CA ARG A 126 8.30 14.60 -20.92
C ARG A 126 9.67 15.28 -21.02
N ARG A 127 9.71 16.52 -21.54
CA ARG A 127 10.93 17.36 -21.66
C ARG A 127 11.16 18.29 -20.50
N LYS A 128 10.29 18.28 -19.46
CA LYS A 128 10.44 19.12 -18.28
C LYS A 128 11.43 18.49 -17.31
N LYS A 129 12.31 19.30 -16.73
CA LYS A 129 13.24 18.84 -15.69
C LYS A 129 12.50 18.34 -14.46
N ILE A 130 12.94 17.23 -13.86
CA ILE A 130 12.27 16.60 -12.72
C ILE A 130 12.19 17.54 -11.53
N ILE A 131 13.20 18.39 -11.30
CA ILE A 131 13.17 19.37 -10.22
C ILE A 131 11.94 20.31 -10.30
N LYS A 132 11.44 20.57 -11.50
CA LYS A 132 10.29 21.48 -11.75
C LYS A 132 8.93 20.78 -11.68
N LEU A 133 8.88 19.50 -11.37
CA LEU A 133 7.65 18.72 -11.24
C LEU A 133 7.03 18.88 -9.86
N SER A 134 5.70 18.77 -9.77
CA SER A 134 4.99 18.60 -8.49
C SER A 134 5.35 17.28 -7.82
N GLY A 135 5.04 17.13 -6.52
CA GLY A 135 5.24 15.87 -5.79
C GLY A 135 4.53 14.70 -6.46
N GLY A 136 3.26 14.87 -6.82
CA GLY A 136 2.47 13.86 -7.52
C GLY A 136 3.04 13.51 -8.91
N MET A 137 3.51 14.51 -9.69
CA MET A 137 4.19 14.25 -10.96
C MET A 137 5.48 13.44 -10.77
N LYS A 138 6.30 13.78 -9.76
CA LYS A 138 7.51 13.01 -9.42
C LYS A 138 7.14 11.57 -9.07
N ARG A 139 6.09 11.37 -8.28
CA ARG A 139 5.61 10.04 -7.92
C ARG A 139 5.22 9.22 -9.15
N ARG A 140 4.52 9.84 -10.10
CA ARG A 140 4.14 9.20 -11.37
C ARG A 140 5.35 8.85 -12.25
N VAL A 141 6.43 9.65 -12.23
CA VAL A 141 7.71 9.27 -12.86
C VAL A 141 8.29 8.01 -12.21
N GLY A 142 8.27 7.93 -10.88
CA GLY A 142 8.72 6.73 -10.16
C GLY A 142 7.89 5.47 -10.47
N ILE A 143 6.57 5.63 -10.65
CA ILE A 143 5.68 4.54 -11.08
C ILE A 143 6.05 4.08 -12.50
N ALA A 144 6.22 5.02 -13.44
CA ALA A 144 6.66 4.70 -14.80
C ALA A 144 8.02 3.96 -14.80
N GLN A 145 8.96 4.41 -13.99
CA GLN A 145 10.27 3.75 -13.82
C GLN A 145 10.12 2.32 -13.29
N ALA A 146 9.23 2.07 -12.33
CA ALA A 146 9.02 0.73 -11.79
C ALA A 146 8.44 -0.23 -12.84
N LEU A 147 7.65 0.28 -13.79
CA LEU A 147 6.99 -0.49 -14.86
C LEU A 147 7.83 -0.67 -16.14
N LEU A 148 9.00 -0.02 -16.24
CA LEU A 148 9.79 0.08 -17.48
C LEU A 148 10.15 -1.25 -18.16
N ASN A 149 10.36 -2.33 -17.40
CA ASN A 149 10.74 -3.64 -17.96
C ASN A 149 9.58 -4.63 -18.00
N ASP A 150 8.36 -4.12 -17.97
CA ASP A 150 7.14 -4.95 -17.94
C ASP A 150 7.22 -6.07 -16.86
N PRO A 151 7.43 -5.72 -15.59
CA PRO A 151 7.77 -6.69 -14.55
C PRO A 151 6.62 -7.66 -14.26
N GLU A 152 6.96 -8.90 -13.87
CA GLU A 152 6.00 -9.91 -13.39
C GLU A 152 5.63 -9.69 -11.92
N ILE A 153 6.50 -9.00 -11.15
CA ILE A 153 6.32 -8.66 -9.73
C ILE A 153 6.51 -7.16 -9.58
N LEU A 154 5.52 -6.47 -9.03
CA LEU A 154 5.56 -5.05 -8.76
C LEU A 154 5.41 -4.78 -7.26
N ILE A 155 6.41 -4.16 -6.66
CA ILE A 155 6.43 -3.80 -5.24
C ILE A 155 6.41 -2.28 -5.11
N LEU A 156 5.39 -1.74 -4.45
CA LEU A 156 5.13 -0.31 -4.35
C LEU A 156 5.00 0.11 -2.88
N ASP A 157 5.97 0.87 -2.39
CA ASP A 157 5.98 1.35 -1.01
C ASP A 157 5.36 2.75 -0.93
N GLU A 158 4.17 2.85 -0.32
CA GLU A 158 3.37 4.08 -0.17
C GLU A 158 3.15 4.82 -1.52
N PRO A 159 2.67 4.14 -2.60
CA PRO A 159 2.70 4.71 -3.95
C PRO A 159 1.77 5.91 -4.15
N THR A 160 0.75 6.08 -3.32
CA THR A 160 -0.28 7.11 -3.43
C THR A 160 0.00 8.36 -2.62
N ALA A 161 1.08 8.35 -1.83
CA ALA A 161 1.47 9.50 -1.03
C ALA A 161 1.71 10.75 -1.93
N GLY A 162 1.00 11.85 -1.63
CA GLY A 162 1.10 13.10 -2.37
C GLY A 162 0.35 13.15 -3.71
N LEU A 163 -0.43 12.11 -4.06
CA LEU A 163 -1.36 12.14 -5.19
C LEU A 163 -2.68 12.80 -4.78
N ASP A 164 -3.27 13.57 -5.69
CA ASP A 164 -4.63 14.06 -5.51
C ASP A 164 -5.69 12.92 -5.70
N PRO A 165 -6.95 13.13 -5.27
CA PRO A 165 -7.97 12.08 -5.36
C PRO A 165 -8.19 11.54 -6.77
N GLY A 166 -8.14 12.39 -7.80
CA GLY A 166 -8.30 11.97 -9.20
C GLY A 166 -7.10 11.14 -9.69
N GLU A 167 -5.88 11.53 -9.30
CA GLU A 167 -4.67 10.77 -9.59
C GLU A 167 -4.67 9.40 -8.90
N ARG A 168 -5.15 9.31 -7.65
CA ARG A 168 -5.30 8.02 -6.93
C ARG A 168 -6.24 7.07 -7.65
N VAL A 169 -7.39 7.55 -8.15
CA VAL A 169 -8.33 6.72 -8.92
C VAL A 169 -7.67 6.17 -10.18
N ARG A 170 -7.00 7.03 -10.97
CA ARG A 170 -6.30 6.60 -12.18
C ARG A 170 -5.20 5.57 -11.88
N PHE A 171 -4.46 5.82 -10.81
CA PHE A 171 -3.40 4.90 -10.38
C PHE A 171 -3.95 3.54 -9.96
N ARG A 172 -5.04 3.51 -9.18
CA ARG A 172 -5.71 2.26 -8.82
C ARG A 172 -6.16 1.47 -10.04
N ASN A 173 -6.78 2.13 -11.02
CA ASN A 173 -7.21 1.50 -12.27
C ASN A 173 -6.03 0.91 -13.04
N LEU A 174 -4.93 1.66 -13.15
CA LEU A 174 -3.68 1.18 -13.77
C LEU A 174 -3.15 -0.09 -13.09
N LEU A 175 -3.17 -0.14 -11.75
CA LEU A 175 -2.71 -1.31 -11.01
C LEU A 175 -3.64 -2.51 -11.16
N SER A 176 -4.95 -2.30 -11.15
CA SER A 176 -5.93 -3.37 -11.37
C SER A 176 -5.79 -4.00 -12.77
N GLU A 177 -5.55 -3.18 -13.79
CA GLU A 177 -5.26 -3.68 -15.14
C GLU A 177 -3.94 -4.45 -15.19
N PHE A 178 -2.89 -3.91 -14.55
CA PHE A 178 -1.56 -4.51 -14.54
C PHE A 178 -1.51 -5.86 -13.79
N ALA A 179 -2.33 -6.03 -12.75
CA ALA A 179 -2.26 -7.16 -11.83
C ALA A 179 -2.93 -8.46 -12.34
N GLN A 180 -3.58 -8.45 -13.51
CA GLN A 180 -4.39 -9.60 -13.97
C GLN A 180 -3.62 -10.94 -13.96
N GLU A 181 -2.33 -10.92 -14.35
CA GLU A 181 -1.47 -12.11 -14.37
C GLU A 181 -0.17 -11.92 -13.58
N ARG A 182 -0.07 -10.84 -12.79
CA ARG A 182 1.14 -10.37 -12.13
C ARG A 182 0.92 -10.15 -10.65
N ILE A 183 1.97 -10.28 -9.87
CA ILE A 183 1.93 -10.00 -8.43
C ILE A 183 2.16 -8.50 -8.23
N VAL A 184 1.21 -7.81 -7.61
CA VAL A 184 1.34 -6.41 -7.21
C VAL A 184 1.20 -6.30 -5.71
N LEU A 185 2.26 -5.93 -5.01
CA LEU A 185 2.25 -5.67 -3.57
C LEU A 185 2.31 -4.18 -3.29
N ILE A 186 1.32 -3.66 -2.58
CA ILE A 186 1.22 -2.25 -2.21
C ILE A 186 1.28 -2.12 -0.70
N SER A 187 2.27 -1.40 -0.15
CA SER A 187 2.17 -0.94 1.23
C SER A 187 1.41 0.36 1.31
N THR A 188 0.57 0.49 2.31
CA THR A 188 -0.08 1.77 2.62
C THR A 188 -0.56 1.81 4.07
N HIS A 189 -0.68 3.02 4.61
CA HIS A 189 -1.44 3.31 5.81
C HIS A 189 -2.82 3.90 5.46
N ILE A 190 -3.10 4.18 4.19
CA ILE A 190 -4.38 4.70 3.69
C ILE A 190 -5.21 3.52 3.19
N VAL A 191 -6.09 3.02 4.04
CA VAL A 191 -6.87 1.81 3.79
C VAL A 191 -7.67 1.88 2.49
N SER A 192 -8.26 3.04 2.18
CA SER A 192 -9.04 3.24 0.95
C SER A 192 -8.25 3.07 -0.36
N ASP A 193 -6.91 3.07 -0.30
CA ASP A 193 -6.09 2.85 -1.49
C ASP A 193 -6.10 1.39 -1.95
N VAL A 194 -6.30 0.46 -1.03
CA VAL A 194 -6.29 -0.99 -1.30
C VAL A 194 -7.68 -1.62 -1.19
N GLU A 195 -8.59 -1.07 -0.39
CA GLU A 195 -9.92 -1.63 -0.16
C GLU A 195 -10.68 -1.96 -1.45
N TYR A 196 -10.50 -1.16 -2.51
CA TYR A 196 -11.21 -1.33 -3.78
C TYR A 196 -10.48 -2.16 -4.83
N ILE A 197 -9.16 -2.36 -4.68
CA ILE A 197 -8.35 -3.02 -5.71
C ILE A 197 -7.63 -4.27 -5.23
N ALA A 198 -7.36 -4.38 -3.93
CA ALA A 198 -6.70 -5.55 -3.39
C ALA A 198 -7.70 -6.68 -3.15
N ALA A 199 -7.47 -7.81 -3.80
CA ALA A 199 -8.22 -9.04 -3.54
C ALA A 199 -7.82 -9.63 -2.19
N GLU A 200 -6.55 -9.56 -1.84
CA GLU A 200 -5.94 -10.08 -0.62
C GLU A 200 -5.24 -8.96 0.15
N ASN A 201 -5.34 -9.01 1.46
CA ASN A 201 -4.67 -8.06 2.34
C ASN A 201 -3.95 -8.77 3.49
N ALA A 202 -2.78 -8.25 3.84
CA ALA A 202 -2.04 -8.63 5.03
C ALA A 202 -1.91 -7.42 5.96
N VAL A 203 -2.26 -7.59 7.23
CA VAL A 203 -2.13 -6.54 8.24
C VAL A 203 -0.89 -6.80 9.07
N MET A 204 0.04 -5.84 9.07
CA MET A 204 1.31 -5.95 9.77
C MET A 204 1.36 -5.03 10.98
N LYS A 205 1.65 -5.60 12.17
CA LYS A 205 1.82 -4.86 13.43
C LYS A 205 3.08 -5.35 14.15
N ALA A 206 3.93 -4.43 14.60
CA ALA A 206 5.15 -4.72 15.36
C ALA A 206 6.03 -5.84 14.73
N GLY A 207 6.20 -5.79 13.41
CA GLY A 207 7.02 -6.74 12.67
C GLY A 207 6.34 -8.06 12.28
N LYS A 208 5.11 -8.30 12.70
CA LYS A 208 4.36 -9.57 12.46
C LYS A 208 3.14 -9.34 11.56
N ILE A 209 2.79 -10.34 10.77
CA ILE A 209 1.47 -10.39 10.13
C ILE A 209 0.47 -10.87 11.18
N ILE A 210 -0.50 -10.03 11.53
CA ILE A 210 -1.52 -10.31 12.56
C ILE A 210 -2.87 -10.72 11.97
N ALA A 211 -3.12 -10.42 10.70
CA ALA A 211 -4.29 -10.87 9.96
C ALA A 211 -3.93 -10.95 8.47
N GLN A 212 -4.47 -11.94 7.78
CA GLN A 212 -4.33 -12.11 6.33
C GLN A 212 -5.59 -12.81 5.83
N ASP A 213 -6.24 -12.21 4.85
CA ASP A 213 -7.41 -12.78 4.18
C ASP A 213 -7.77 -11.93 2.96
N THR A 214 -8.78 -12.35 2.22
CA THR A 214 -9.46 -11.47 1.26
C THR A 214 -10.01 -10.23 1.97
N THR A 215 -10.24 -9.15 1.22
CA THR A 215 -10.86 -7.94 1.77
C THR A 215 -12.20 -8.26 2.47
N GLU A 216 -13.03 -9.10 1.84
CA GLU A 216 -14.30 -9.53 2.44
C GLU A 216 -14.11 -10.38 3.71
N GLY A 217 -13.13 -11.31 3.71
CA GLY A 217 -12.83 -12.15 4.87
C GLY A 217 -12.37 -11.33 6.07
N LEU A 218 -11.53 -10.33 5.85
CA LEU A 218 -11.09 -9.40 6.88
C LEU A 218 -12.26 -8.56 7.44
N VAL A 219 -13.10 -8.02 6.57
CA VAL A 219 -14.24 -7.17 6.97
C VAL A 219 -15.26 -7.97 7.80
N LYS A 220 -15.49 -9.25 7.48
CA LYS A 220 -16.38 -10.14 8.26
C LYS A 220 -15.93 -10.31 9.72
N GLN A 221 -14.64 -10.19 10.02
CA GLN A 221 -14.14 -10.35 11.40
C GLN A 221 -14.67 -9.29 12.37
N ILE A 222 -15.18 -8.16 11.84
CA ILE A 222 -15.72 -7.06 12.65
C ILE A 222 -17.20 -6.77 12.37
N GLU A 223 -17.92 -7.67 11.68
CA GLU A 223 -19.31 -7.45 11.28
C GLU A 223 -20.24 -7.11 12.46
N ALA A 224 -20.02 -7.71 13.62
CA ALA A 224 -20.81 -7.46 14.84
C ALA A 224 -20.21 -6.36 15.75
N LYS A 225 -19.25 -5.56 15.26
CA LYS A 225 -18.51 -4.60 16.10
C LYS A 225 -18.65 -3.15 15.62
N VAL A 226 -19.32 -2.93 14.51
CA VAL A 226 -19.50 -1.60 13.92
C VAL A 226 -20.92 -1.12 14.15
N TRP A 227 -21.06 -0.02 14.87
CA TRP A 227 -22.32 0.53 15.29
C TRP A 227 -22.51 1.97 14.81
N GLN A 228 -23.75 2.35 14.60
CA GLN A 228 -24.16 3.72 14.31
C GLN A 228 -25.31 4.13 15.24
N GLY A 229 -25.22 5.32 15.82
CA GLY A 229 -26.26 5.85 16.67
C GLY A 229 -26.26 7.38 16.66
N ASN A 230 -27.41 7.98 16.97
CA ASN A 230 -27.58 9.42 17.02
C ASN A 230 -27.58 9.92 18.45
N ILE A 231 -26.92 11.05 18.67
CA ILE A 231 -26.89 11.73 19.96
C ILE A 231 -27.11 13.24 19.80
N PRO A 232 -27.63 13.95 20.81
CA PRO A 232 -27.61 15.40 20.84
C PRO A 232 -26.17 15.94 20.81
N MET A 233 -25.94 17.03 20.07
CA MET A 233 -24.61 17.67 19.94
C MET A 233 -23.97 17.96 21.31
N GLU A 234 -24.76 18.34 22.31
CA GLU A 234 -24.30 18.63 23.67
C GLU A 234 -23.62 17.44 24.38
N GLN A 235 -23.94 16.23 23.94
CA GLN A 235 -23.39 15.00 24.51
C GLN A 235 -22.13 14.49 23.76
N LEU A 236 -21.75 15.12 22.66
CA LEU A 236 -20.68 14.65 21.78
C LEU A 236 -19.38 14.42 22.54
N SER A 237 -18.86 15.42 23.24
CA SER A 237 -17.59 15.33 23.99
C SER A 237 -17.57 14.21 25.02
N ARG A 238 -18.75 13.92 25.63
CA ARG A 238 -18.86 12.80 26.59
C ARG A 238 -18.69 11.44 25.90
N TRP A 239 -19.25 11.28 24.72
CA TRP A 239 -19.23 10.00 24.00
C TRP A 239 -17.94 9.80 23.21
N GLU A 240 -17.35 10.84 22.64
CA GLU A 240 -16.02 10.77 22.01
C GLU A 240 -14.94 10.25 22.96
N TYR A 241 -15.03 10.61 24.23
CA TYR A 241 -14.09 10.10 25.26
C TYR A 241 -14.34 8.63 25.61
N ARG A 242 -15.58 8.15 25.50
CA ARG A 242 -15.97 6.79 25.94
C ARG A 242 -15.96 5.77 24.83
N LEU A 243 -16.20 6.20 23.60
CA LEU A 243 -16.34 5.33 22.44
C LEU A 243 -15.13 5.45 21.52
N ARG A 244 -14.85 4.37 20.81
CA ARG A 244 -13.96 4.40 19.65
C ARG A 244 -14.73 4.93 18.45
N VAL A 245 -14.87 6.27 18.37
CA VAL A 245 -15.58 6.93 17.27
C VAL A 245 -14.72 6.88 16.01
N VAL A 246 -15.23 6.27 14.96
CA VAL A 246 -14.58 6.16 13.65
C VAL A 246 -14.92 7.34 12.77
N ASN A 247 -16.20 7.78 12.85
CA ASN A 247 -16.71 8.89 12.04
C ASN A 247 -17.86 9.57 12.76
N LEU A 248 -18.02 10.86 12.51
CA LEU A 248 -19.16 11.65 12.99
C LEU A 248 -19.74 12.47 11.84
N ARG A 249 -21.06 12.66 11.84
CA ARG A 249 -21.77 13.49 10.89
C ARG A 249 -22.79 14.35 11.63
N ASN A 250 -22.71 15.67 11.43
CA ASN A 250 -23.71 16.60 11.93
C ASN A 250 -24.98 16.46 11.10
N GLU A 251 -26.11 16.32 11.77
CA GLU A 251 -27.42 16.25 11.13
C GLU A 251 -28.13 17.63 11.16
N PRO A 252 -29.02 17.91 10.21
CA PRO A 252 -29.72 19.21 10.14
C PRO A 252 -30.59 19.51 11.36
N ASP A 253 -31.01 18.50 12.11
CA ASP A 253 -31.88 18.62 13.30
C ASP A 253 -31.09 18.94 14.59
N GLY A 254 -29.77 19.18 14.52
CA GLY A 254 -28.93 19.48 15.64
C GLY A 254 -28.45 18.25 16.40
N THR A 255 -28.66 17.05 15.87
CA THR A 255 -28.09 15.81 16.36
C THR A 255 -26.76 15.49 15.65
N VAL A 256 -26.02 14.52 16.17
CA VAL A 256 -24.80 13.98 15.57
C VAL A 256 -24.92 12.47 15.44
N THR A 257 -24.76 11.99 14.22
CA THR A 257 -24.62 10.56 13.96
C THR A 257 -23.18 10.13 14.21
N LEU A 258 -22.99 9.21 15.14
CA LEU A 258 -21.70 8.60 15.45
C LEU A 258 -21.62 7.21 14.81
N ARG A 259 -20.53 6.96 14.09
CA ARG A 259 -20.08 5.61 13.74
C ARG A 259 -18.96 5.23 14.70
N TYR A 260 -19.10 4.10 15.39
CA TYR A 260 -18.16 3.69 16.44
C TYR A 260 -17.94 2.18 16.48
N LEU A 261 -16.84 1.77 17.11
CA LEU A 261 -16.43 0.38 17.28
C LEU A 261 -16.63 -0.06 18.74
N ALA A 262 -17.37 -1.15 18.92
CA ALA A 262 -17.59 -1.76 20.24
C ALA A 262 -18.04 -3.22 20.10
N ASP A 263 -17.80 -4.04 21.12
CA ASP A 263 -18.28 -5.43 21.16
C ASP A 263 -19.81 -5.54 21.29
N ALA A 264 -20.47 -4.50 21.78
CA ALA A 264 -21.91 -4.40 21.89
C ALA A 264 -22.37 -2.94 21.72
N PRO A 265 -23.65 -2.69 21.35
CA PRO A 265 -24.15 -1.32 21.21
C PRO A 265 -24.05 -0.54 22.52
N GLN A 266 -23.52 0.67 22.46
CA GLN A 266 -23.24 1.52 23.63
C GLN A 266 -24.17 2.73 23.72
N LEU A 267 -24.76 3.16 22.60
CA LEU A 267 -25.74 4.25 22.57
C LEU A 267 -27.15 3.68 22.50
N PRO A 268 -28.16 4.37 23.09
CA PRO A 268 -29.56 4.06 22.81
C PRO A 268 -29.82 4.08 21.30
N ASP A 269 -30.67 3.21 20.82
CA ASP A 269 -31.09 3.13 19.43
C ASP A 269 -29.96 2.92 18.41
N SER A 270 -28.80 2.38 18.86
CA SER A 270 -27.73 2.00 17.95
C SER A 270 -28.16 0.86 17.05
N VAL A 271 -27.86 1.02 15.77
CA VAL A 271 -28.04 -0.02 14.74
C VAL A 271 -26.69 -0.52 14.25
N PRO A 272 -26.60 -1.80 13.85
CA PRO A 272 -25.41 -2.29 13.18
C PRO A 272 -25.14 -1.51 11.89
N ALA A 273 -23.92 -1.12 11.66
CA ALA A 273 -23.49 -0.47 10.43
C ALA A 273 -22.66 -1.44 9.58
N GLN A 274 -22.79 -1.32 8.25
CA GLN A 274 -21.99 -2.15 7.34
C GLN A 274 -20.50 -1.90 7.58
N PRO A 275 -19.69 -2.93 7.91
CA PRO A 275 -18.29 -2.78 8.20
C PRO A 275 -17.48 -2.48 6.92
N ARG A 276 -16.31 -1.84 7.11
CA ARG A 276 -15.35 -1.51 6.07
C ARG A 276 -13.96 -1.96 6.52
N LEU A 277 -13.04 -2.05 5.58
CA LEU A 277 -11.65 -2.39 5.90
C LEU A 277 -10.99 -1.37 6.84
N GLU A 278 -11.38 -0.10 6.74
CA GLU A 278 -10.94 0.97 7.64
C GLU A 278 -11.39 0.73 9.09
N ASP A 279 -12.62 0.21 9.31
CA ASP A 279 -13.10 -0.13 10.65
C ASP A 279 -12.25 -1.26 11.26
N LEU A 280 -11.89 -2.28 10.47
CA LEU A 280 -10.98 -3.33 10.91
C LEU A 280 -9.60 -2.77 11.27
N TYR A 281 -9.06 -1.90 10.42
CA TYR A 281 -7.77 -1.27 10.67
C TYR A 281 -7.78 -0.53 12.01
N LEU A 282 -8.77 0.33 12.25
CA LEU A 282 -8.93 1.07 13.49
C LEU A 282 -9.22 0.16 14.70
N TRP A 283 -9.86 -0.99 14.48
CA TRP A 283 -10.03 -2.01 15.53
C TRP A 283 -8.71 -2.65 15.95
N LEU A 284 -7.83 -2.95 15.00
CA LEU A 284 -6.52 -3.57 15.23
C LEU A 284 -5.45 -2.59 15.73
N PHE A 285 -5.63 -1.28 15.45
CA PHE A 285 -4.73 -0.20 15.84
C PHE A 285 -5.42 0.85 16.72
N PRO A 286 -5.87 0.50 17.93
CA PRO A 286 -6.57 1.43 18.83
C PRO A 286 -5.68 2.63 19.23
N GLU A 287 -4.38 2.48 19.25
CA GLU A 287 -3.40 3.51 19.63
C GLU A 287 -3.47 4.73 18.69
N GLU A 288 -3.70 4.51 17.41
CA GLU A 288 -3.81 5.61 16.42
C GLU A 288 -5.05 6.50 16.65
N MET A 289 -6.07 5.97 17.30
CA MET A 289 -7.26 6.75 17.66
C MET A 289 -7.05 7.58 18.92
N GLU A 290 -6.13 7.19 19.80
CA GLU A 290 -5.79 7.92 21.03
C GLU A 290 -4.84 9.09 20.74
N GLU A 291 -3.92 8.94 19.79
CA GLU A 291 -3.01 10.01 19.38
C GLU A 291 -3.72 11.12 18.58
N ALA A 292 -4.89 10.85 18.00
CA ALA A 292 -5.69 11.80 17.24
C ALA A 292 -6.63 12.66 18.13
N LYS A 293 -6.72 12.37 19.44
CA LYS A 293 -7.48 13.14 20.45
C LYS A 293 -6.60 14.17 21.15
#